data_ab108772203d0de89717d0e8b40762c5
#
_entry.id   ab108772203d0de89717d0e8b40762c5
#
_cell.length_a   1.000
_cell.length_b   1.000
_cell.length_c   1.000
_cell.angle_alpha   90.00
_cell.angle_beta   90.00
_cell.angle_gamma   90.00
#
_symmetry.space_group_name_H-M   'P 1'
#
loop_
_entity.id
_entity.type
_entity.pdbx_description
1 polymer ?
#
loop_
_entity_poly.entity_id
_entity_poly.type
_entity_poly.pdbx_seq_one_letter_code
_entity_poly.pdbx_strand_id
1 'polypeptide(L)'
;MLEVIKNRRSIRKYKNAPVSREQISEILHAGMLAPSSKNRQPWRFIEAAGAAKEEVCNVMEKGISREKISPFIPDSRPYITGAEHTLQIMRQAPVIIFIVNEIAASFDKTPTMDERVSEICNAQSIGAAIENMTLTATELGLGSLWICDTFFAQKELSEWLNGELYAALAIGYAAENPCARPRKKTENAIEWRE
;
A
#
# COMPACT_ATOMS: atom_id res chain seq x y z
N MET A 1 -13.23 -15.97 -15.17
CA MET A 1 -12.37 -15.16 -14.25
C MET A 1 -11.90 -13.94 -15.02
N LEU A 2 -11.94 -12.76 -14.41
CA LEU A 2 -11.49 -11.53 -15.06
C LEU A 2 -9.98 -11.59 -15.37
N GLU A 3 -9.59 -11.17 -16.58
CA GLU A 3 -8.19 -11.26 -17.03
C GLU A 3 -7.23 -10.40 -16.19
N VAL A 4 -7.68 -9.25 -15.71
CA VAL A 4 -6.88 -8.38 -14.84
C VAL A 4 -6.47 -9.08 -13.53
N ILE A 5 -7.34 -9.95 -12.98
CA ILE A 5 -7.00 -10.74 -11.78
C ILE A 5 -5.88 -11.74 -12.06
N LYS A 6 -5.91 -12.37 -13.27
CA LYS A 6 -4.86 -13.31 -13.68
C LYS A 6 -3.54 -12.62 -14.01
N ASN A 7 -3.63 -11.41 -14.60
CA ASN A 7 -2.49 -10.72 -15.18
C ASN A 7 -1.80 -9.77 -14.20
N ARG A 8 -2.51 -9.29 -13.16
CA ARG A 8 -1.92 -8.40 -12.15
C ARG A 8 -0.66 -9.01 -11.52
N ARG A 9 0.40 -8.23 -11.47
CA ARG A 9 1.66 -8.59 -10.82
C ARG A 9 2.12 -7.46 -9.90
N SER A 10 2.89 -7.80 -8.88
CA SER A 10 3.63 -6.82 -8.08
C SER A 10 4.86 -6.38 -8.86
N ILE A 11 4.86 -5.15 -9.32
CA ILE A 11 5.91 -4.54 -10.13
C ILE A 11 6.87 -3.75 -9.23
N ARG A 12 8.17 -3.98 -9.40
CA ARG A 12 9.24 -3.38 -8.59
C ARG A 12 10.26 -2.60 -9.40
N LYS A 13 10.09 -2.59 -10.75
CA LYS A 13 10.92 -1.78 -11.65
C LYS A 13 9.99 -0.99 -12.57
N TYR A 14 10.21 0.30 -12.61
CA TYR A 14 9.38 1.23 -13.37
C TYR A 14 10.19 1.92 -14.46
N LYS A 15 9.52 2.22 -15.58
CA LYS A 15 10.06 3.08 -16.63
C LYS A 15 10.09 4.53 -16.12
N ASN A 16 11.06 5.29 -16.56
CA ASN A 16 11.07 6.73 -16.35
C ASN A 16 10.08 7.41 -17.33
N ALA A 17 8.79 7.24 -17.04
CA ALA A 17 7.70 7.79 -17.84
C ALA A 17 6.61 8.30 -16.90
N PRO A 18 6.06 9.50 -17.16
CA PRO A 18 4.98 10.04 -16.33
C PRO A 18 3.71 9.21 -16.49
N VAL A 19 2.91 9.13 -15.43
CA VAL A 19 1.54 8.62 -15.47
C VAL A 19 0.62 9.84 -15.56
N SER A 20 -0.40 9.76 -16.41
CA SER A 20 -1.30 10.90 -16.59
C SER A 20 -2.21 11.08 -15.37
N ARG A 21 -2.66 12.33 -15.15
CA ARG A 21 -3.57 12.64 -14.05
C ARG A 21 -4.92 11.93 -14.20
N GLU A 22 -5.35 11.73 -15.44
CA GLU A 22 -6.58 11.02 -15.78
C GLU A 22 -6.50 9.56 -15.34
N GLN A 23 -5.38 8.87 -15.64
CA GLN A 23 -5.14 7.49 -15.20
C GLN A 23 -5.11 7.38 -13.66
N ILE A 24 -4.43 8.30 -12.99
CA ILE A 24 -4.41 8.32 -11.50
C ILE A 24 -5.81 8.58 -10.95
N SER A 25 -6.57 9.50 -11.53
CA SER A 25 -7.94 9.79 -11.10
C SER A 25 -8.85 8.58 -11.25
N GLU A 26 -8.74 7.81 -12.34
CA GLU A 26 -9.50 6.59 -12.56
C GLU A 26 -9.16 5.51 -11.52
N ILE A 27 -7.87 5.33 -11.21
CA ILE A 27 -7.41 4.42 -10.16
C ILE A 27 -7.97 4.82 -8.78
N LEU A 28 -7.89 6.11 -8.43
CA LEU A 28 -8.43 6.61 -7.16
C LEU A 28 -9.94 6.42 -7.08
N HIS A 29 -10.66 6.69 -8.17
CA HIS A 29 -12.11 6.50 -8.24
C HIS A 29 -12.49 5.02 -8.05
N ALA A 30 -11.75 4.09 -8.65
CA ALA A 30 -11.96 2.66 -8.44
C ALA A 30 -11.79 2.26 -6.95
N GLY A 31 -10.80 2.84 -6.27
CA GLY A 31 -10.63 2.68 -4.83
C GLY A 31 -11.83 3.15 -4.02
N MET A 32 -12.39 4.31 -4.39
CA MET A 32 -13.58 4.87 -3.72
C MET A 32 -14.86 4.03 -3.90
N LEU A 33 -14.93 3.20 -4.95
CA LEU A 33 -16.06 2.30 -5.20
C LEU A 33 -16.00 1.01 -4.39
N ALA A 34 -14.96 0.79 -3.60
CA ALA A 34 -14.84 -0.41 -2.79
C ALA A 34 -15.93 -0.47 -1.69
N PRO A 35 -16.40 -1.67 -1.33
CA PRO A 35 -17.26 -1.82 -0.17
C PRO A 35 -16.50 -1.52 1.12
N SER A 36 -17.23 -1.01 2.13
CA SER A 36 -16.65 -0.82 3.45
C SER A 36 -17.65 -1.18 4.56
N SER A 37 -17.13 -1.60 5.70
CA SER A 37 -17.94 -1.95 6.86
C SER A 37 -18.84 -0.77 7.25
N LYS A 38 -20.17 -0.99 7.27
CA LYS A 38 -21.20 0.04 7.55
C LYS A 38 -21.08 1.27 6.64
N ASN A 39 -20.51 1.11 5.44
CA ASN A 39 -20.21 2.19 4.50
C ASN A 39 -19.41 3.35 5.12
N ARG A 40 -18.48 3.03 6.03
CA ARG A 40 -17.68 4.05 6.73
C ARG A 40 -16.68 4.74 5.83
N GLN A 41 -16.24 4.08 4.73
CA GLN A 41 -15.26 4.62 3.79
C GLN A 41 -14.02 5.19 4.51
N PRO A 42 -13.27 4.36 5.26
CA PRO A 42 -12.28 4.82 6.24
C PRO A 42 -11.01 5.39 5.61
N TRP A 43 -10.95 5.49 4.31
CA TRP A 43 -9.76 5.87 3.54
C TRP A 43 -9.73 7.35 3.17
N ARG A 44 -8.54 7.92 3.22
CA ARG A 44 -8.14 9.12 2.50
C ARG A 44 -6.93 8.76 1.63
N PHE A 45 -7.03 9.03 0.34
CA PHE A 45 -5.96 8.79 -0.61
C PHE A 45 -5.13 10.06 -0.79
N ILE A 46 -3.81 9.92 -0.69
CA ILE A 46 -2.86 11.02 -0.87
C ILE A 46 -1.89 10.62 -1.98
N GLU A 47 -1.96 11.31 -3.10
CA GLU A 47 -1.04 11.13 -4.21
C GLU A 47 0.21 11.97 -4.00
N ALA A 48 1.38 11.37 -4.19
CA ALA A 48 2.66 12.02 -4.18
C ALA A 48 3.42 11.74 -5.49
N ALA A 49 3.75 12.79 -6.22
CA ALA A 49 4.55 12.75 -7.43
C ALA A 49 5.58 13.90 -7.44
N GLY A 50 6.58 13.84 -8.30
CA GLY A 50 7.59 14.89 -8.42
C GLY A 50 8.26 15.23 -7.08
N ALA A 51 8.29 16.50 -6.71
CA ALA A 51 8.95 16.97 -5.49
C ALA A 51 8.35 16.39 -4.21
N ALA A 52 7.02 16.27 -4.12
CA ALA A 52 6.35 15.69 -2.96
C ALA A 52 6.73 14.21 -2.77
N LYS A 53 6.91 13.46 -3.87
CA LYS A 53 7.38 12.08 -3.80
C LYS A 53 8.82 12.01 -3.26
N GLU A 54 9.71 12.88 -3.71
CA GLU A 54 11.08 12.90 -3.20
C GLU A 54 11.11 13.27 -1.71
N GLU A 55 10.29 14.22 -1.30
CA GLU A 55 10.16 14.61 0.10
C GLU A 55 9.71 13.44 0.98
N VAL A 56 8.62 12.76 0.61
CA VAL A 56 8.10 11.62 1.40
C VAL A 56 9.04 10.42 1.41
N CYS A 57 9.79 10.19 0.33
CA CYS A 57 10.85 9.18 0.32
C CYS A 57 11.97 9.52 1.32
N ASN A 58 12.32 10.79 1.47
CA ASN A 58 13.30 11.24 2.47
C ASN A 58 12.74 11.10 3.90
N VAL A 59 11.43 11.31 4.08
CA VAL A 59 10.76 11.05 5.36
C VAL A 59 10.83 9.57 5.72
N MET A 60 10.54 8.68 4.76
CA MET A 60 10.67 7.22 4.96
C MET A 60 12.11 6.81 5.29
N GLU A 61 13.11 7.39 4.62
CA GLU A 61 14.53 7.12 4.90
C GLU A 61 14.91 7.50 6.32
N LYS A 62 14.42 8.65 6.83
CA LYS A 62 14.62 9.06 8.23
C LYS A 62 14.00 8.05 9.20
N GLY A 63 12.78 7.59 8.93
CA GLY A 63 12.10 6.58 9.74
C GLY A 63 12.86 5.26 9.77
N ILE A 64 13.31 4.74 8.63
CA ILE A 64 14.14 3.53 8.54
C ILE A 64 15.45 3.71 9.33
N SER A 65 16.07 4.90 9.24
CA SER A 65 17.30 5.20 9.98
C SER A 65 17.08 5.23 11.49
N ARG A 66 15.96 5.80 11.95
CA ARG A 66 15.54 5.76 13.36
C ARG A 66 15.29 4.32 13.79
N GLU A 67 14.60 3.50 12.96
CA GLU A 67 14.28 2.11 13.26
C GLU A 67 15.53 1.25 13.51
N LYS A 68 16.65 1.53 12.83
CA LYS A 68 17.94 0.87 13.06
C LYS A 68 18.50 1.13 14.45
N ILE A 69 18.29 2.34 14.98
CA ILE A 69 18.88 2.80 16.26
C ILE A 69 17.93 2.52 17.42
N SER A 70 16.67 2.90 17.25
CA SER A 70 15.60 2.78 18.24
C SER A 70 14.37 2.15 17.61
N PRO A 71 14.29 0.81 17.55
CA PRO A 71 13.19 0.11 16.93
C PRO A 71 11.84 0.46 17.57
N PHE A 72 10.88 0.82 16.74
CA PHE A 72 9.47 0.95 17.12
C PHE A 72 8.75 -0.41 16.99
N ILE A 73 9.11 -1.17 15.97
CA ILE A 73 8.57 -2.51 15.75
C ILE A 73 9.48 -3.52 16.44
N PRO A 74 8.98 -4.31 17.42
CA PRO A 74 9.77 -5.38 18.02
C PRO A 74 10.36 -6.30 16.95
N ASP A 75 11.62 -6.68 17.11
CA ASP A 75 12.33 -7.60 16.20
C ASP A 75 12.40 -7.17 14.72
N SER A 76 12.31 -5.86 14.44
CA SER A 76 12.33 -5.30 13.08
C SER A 76 13.66 -5.46 12.35
N ARG A 77 14.78 -5.56 13.08
CA ARG A 77 16.16 -5.54 12.52
C ARG A 77 16.41 -6.45 11.33
N PRO A 78 15.97 -7.74 11.30
CA PRO A 78 16.20 -8.62 10.16
C PRO A 78 15.52 -8.16 8.86
N TYR A 79 14.51 -7.29 8.97
CA TYR A 79 13.67 -6.87 7.85
C TYR A 79 14.02 -5.47 7.32
N ILE A 80 14.91 -4.74 7.97
CA ILE A 80 15.29 -3.37 7.59
C ILE A 80 15.84 -3.30 6.16
N THR A 81 16.66 -4.26 5.74
CA THR A 81 17.16 -4.33 4.36
C THR A 81 16.04 -4.44 3.33
N GLY A 82 14.93 -5.13 3.68
CA GLY A 82 13.72 -5.18 2.85
C GLY A 82 13.08 -3.80 2.72
N ALA A 83 12.95 -3.07 3.82
CA ALA A 83 12.40 -1.71 3.83
C ALA A 83 13.28 -0.72 3.03
N GLU A 84 14.60 -0.84 3.12
CA GLU A 84 15.54 -0.05 2.29
C GLU A 84 15.38 -0.36 0.79
N HIS A 85 15.22 -1.64 0.45
CA HIS A 85 14.95 -2.03 -0.94
C HIS A 85 13.61 -1.46 -1.42
N THR A 86 12.58 -1.53 -0.59
CA THR A 86 11.26 -0.96 -0.89
C THR A 86 11.33 0.56 -1.09
N LEU A 87 12.10 1.27 -0.27
CA LEU A 87 12.36 2.71 -0.48
C LEU A 87 12.99 2.99 -1.87
N GLN A 88 13.93 2.17 -2.33
CA GLN A 88 14.50 2.32 -3.68
C GLN A 88 13.45 2.10 -4.77
N ILE A 89 12.51 1.18 -4.57
CA ILE A 89 11.38 0.98 -5.50
C ILE A 89 10.47 2.21 -5.51
N MET A 90 10.16 2.79 -4.34
CA MET A 90 9.38 4.02 -4.23
C MET A 90 10.03 5.20 -4.96
N ARG A 91 11.34 5.36 -4.84
CA ARG A 91 12.10 6.40 -5.56
C ARG A 91 12.01 6.23 -7.09
N GLN A 92 11.99 4.99 -7.60
CA GLN A 92 11.87 4.71 -9.03
C GLN A 92 10.44 4.90 -9.57
N ALA A 93 9.42 4.66 -8.77
CA ALA A 93 8.04 4.80 -9.20
C ALA A 93 7.72 6.28 -9.49
N PRO A 94 7.03 6.62 -10.60
CA PRO A 94 6.64 8.00 -10.88
C PRO A 94 5.61 8.56 -9.89
N VAL A 95 4.75 7.69 -9.34
CA VAL A 95 3.67 8.08 -8.42
C VAL A 95 3.60 7.10 -7.25
N ILE A 96 3.40 7.62 -6.05
CA ILE A 96 3.03 6.87 -4.86
C ILE A 96 1.68 7.38 -4.37
N ILE A 97 0.75 6.46 -4.10
CA ILE A 97 -0.53 6.76 -3.45
C ILE A 97 -0.45 6.19 -2.03
N PHE A 98 -0.59 7.04 -1.03
CA PHE A 98 -0.70 6.66 0.37
C PHE A 98 -2.16 6.52 0.76
N ILE A 99 -2.47 5.52 1.56
CA ILE A 99 -3.81 5.23 2.06
C ILE A 99 -3.79 5.42 3.57
N VAL A 100 -4.43 6.50 4.00
CA VAL A 100 -4.57 6.88 5.41
C VAL A 100 -5.94 6.42 5.90
N ASN A 101 -5.99 5.87 7.10
CA ASN A 101 -7.26 5.55 7.78
C ASN A 101 -7.69 6.75 8.63
N GLU A 102 -8.74 7.44 8.18
CA GLU A 102 -9.28 8.66 8.82
C GLU A 102 -9.92 8.42 10.19
N ILE A 103 -10.24 7.18 10.51
CA ILE A 103 -10.92 6.76 11.75
C ILE A 103 -10.13 5.71 12.53
N ALA A 104 -8.81 5.70 12.32
CA ALA A 104 -7.92 4.78 12.99
C ALA A 104 -7.80 5.08 14.49
N ALA A 105 -7.62 4.02 15.28
CA ALA A 105 -7.04 4.16 16.61
C ALA A 105 -5.55 4.49 16.48
N SER A 106 -5.02 5.29 17.41
CA SER A 106 -3.59 5.62 17.42
C SER A 106 -2.73 4.38 17.62
N PHE A 107 -1.69 4.23 16.81
CA PHE A 107 -0.70 3.14 16.94
C PHE A 107 0.04 3.12 18.28
N ASP A 108 0.14 4.27 18.93
CA ASP A 108 0.86 4.42 20.22
C ASP A 108 0.07 3.94 21.45
N LYS A 109 -1.19 3.53 21.26
CA LYS A 109 -2.08 3.10 22.34
C LYS A 109 -2.47 1.63 22.20
N THR A 110 -2.58 0.94 23.32
CA THR A 110 -3.18 -0.40 23.34
C THR A 110 -4.68 -0.26 23.03
N PRO A 111 -5.18 -0.83 21.94
CA PRO A 111 -6.57 -0.70 21.56
C PRO A 111 -7.49 -1.47 22.50
N THR A 112 -8.67 -0.93 22.76
CA THR A 112 -9.80 -1.64 23.34
C THR A 112 -10.27 -2.76 22.41
N MET A 113 -11.14 -3.66 22.89
CA MET A 113 -11.70 -4.72 22.03
C MET A 113 -12.51 -4.13 20.87
N ASP A 114 -13.29 -3.08 21.11
CA ASP A 114 -14.10 -2.41 20.09
C ASP A 114 -13.25 -1.72 19.03
N GLU A 115 -12.18 -1.04 19.45
CA GLU A 115 -11.20 -0.45 18.55
C GLU A 115 -10.51 -1.52 17.71
N ARG A 116 -10.10 -2.65 18.31
CA ARG A 116 -9.48 -3.76 17.59
C ARG A 116 -10.41 -4.35 16.52
N VAL A 117 -11.70 -4.57 16.84
CA VAL A 117 -12.69 -5.02 15.85
C VAL A 117 -12.88 -3.99 14.75
N SER A 118 -12.95 -2.70 15.11
CA SER A 118 -13.04 -1.61 14.14
C SER A 118 -11.83 -1.56 13.21
N GLU A 119 -10.62 -1.70 13.75
CA GLU A 119 -9.37 -1.72 12.96
C GLU A 119 -9.33 -2.89 11.97
N ILE A 120 -9.76 -4.08 12.38
CA ILE A 120 -9.87 -5.23 11.45
C ILE A 120 -10.84 -4.91 10.31
N CYS A 121 -12.02 -4.36 10.61
CA CYS A 121 -13.00 -3.98 9.59
C CYS A 121 -12.47 -2.87 8.66
N ASN A 122 -11.76 -1.89 9.20
CA ASN A 122 -11.16 -0.81 8.42
C ASN A 122 -10.04 -1.35 7.51
N ALA A 123 -9.17 -2.20 8.04
CA ALA A 123 -8.10 -2.83 7.26
C ALA A 123 -8.66 -3.68 6.09
N GLN A 124 -9.74 -4.44 6.32
CA GLN A 124 -10.42 -5.21 5.26
C GLN A 124 -11.01 -4.26 4.20
N SER A 125 -11.65 -3.18 4.61
CA SER A 125 -12.23 -2.18 3.70
C SER A 125 -11.17 -1.49 2.85
N ILE A 126 -10.07 -1.07 3.49
CA ILE A 126 -8.92 -0.46 2.81
C ILE A 126 -8.26 -1.47 1.86
N GLY A 127 -8.14 -2.75 2.26
CA GLY A 127 -7.63 -3.81 1.40
C GLY A 127 -8.48 -3.99 0.14
N ALA A 128 -9.81 -3.93 0.25
CA ALA A 128 -10.71 -3.97 -0.90
C ALA A 128 -10.49 -2.76 -1.84
N ALA A 129 -10.32 -1.56 -1.28
CA ALA A 129 -10.04 -0.35 -2.06
C ALA A 129 -8.69 -0.48 -2.82
N ILE A 130 -7.64 -0.94 -2.15
CA ILE A 130 -6.32 -1.12 -2.77
C ILE A 130 -6.39 -2.17 -3.89
N GLU A 131 -7.12 -3.28 -3.71
CA GLU A 131 -7.24 -4.29 -4.77
C GLU A 131 -7.99 -3.72 -5.98
N ASN A 132 -9.08 -2.97 -5.81
CA ASN A 132 -9.72 -2.26 -6.91
C ASN A 132 -8.72 -1.37 -7.66
N MET A 133 -7.92 -0.59 -6.93
CA MET A 133 -6.90 0.28 -7.52
C MET A 133 -5.84 -0.50 -8.30
N THR A 134 -5.36 -1.65 -7.77
CA THR A 134 -4.33 -2.46 -8.44
C THR A 134 -4.87 -3.13 -9.71
N LEU A 135 -6.12 -3.56 -9.69
CA LEU A 135 -6.78 -4.14 -10.86
C LEU A 135 -7.01 -3.08 -11.94
N THR A 136 -7.47 -1.89 -11.56
CA THR A 136 -7.64 -0.76 -12.49
C THR A 136 -6.30 -0.31 -13.09
N ALA A 137 -5.24 -0.22 -12.28
CA ALA A 137 -3.90 0.07 -12.79
C ALA A 137 -3.47 -0.98 -13.85
N THR A 138 -3.76 -2.26 -13.60
CA THR A 138 -3.45 -3.35 -14.54
C THR A 138 -4.25 -3.21 -15.84
N GLU A 139 -5.54 -2.87 -15.77
CA GLU A 139 -6.40 -2.64 -16.92
C GLU A 139 -5.89 -1.46 -17.78
N LEU A 140 -5.39 -0.42 -17.13
CA LEU A 140 -4.80 0.76 -17.78
C LEU A 140 -3.38 0.51 -18.32
N GLY A 141 -2.86 -0.73 -18.25
CA GLY A 141 -1.51 -1.07 -18.69
C GLY A 141 -0.39 -0.59 -17.79
N LEU A 142 -0.73 -0.20 -16.54
CA LEU A 142 0.23 0.22 -15.52
C LEU A 142 0.61 -0.96 -14.61
N GLY A 143 1.80 -0.86 -14.04
CA GLY A 143 2.25 -1.73 -12.96
C GLY A 143 1.97 -1.11 -11.59
N SER A 144 1.73 -1.96 -10.60
CA SER A 144 1.52 -1.54 -9.22
C SER A 144 2.30 -2.39 -8.23
N LEU A 145 2.66 -1.79 -7.09
CA LEU A 145 3.18 -2.50 -5.92
C LEU A 145 2.46 -2.04 -4.67
N TRP A 146 1.74 -2.94 -4.02
CA TRP A 146 1.21 -2.71 -2.68
C TRP A 146 2.35 -2.83 -1.66
N ILE A 147 2.58 -1.75 -0.89
CA ILE A 147 3.69 -1.59 0.02
C ILE A 147 3.17 -1.59 1.46
N CYS A 148 3.68 -2.54 2.27
CA CYS A 148 3.46 -2.61 3.71
C CYS A 148 4.71 -2.19 4.51
N ASP A 149 5.89 -2.15 3.90
CA ASP A 149 7.16 -1.80 4.57
C ASP A 149 7.21 -0.34 5.06
N THR A 150 6.16 0.44 4.78
CA THR A 150 5.95 1.77 5.37
C THR A 150 5.90 1.76 6.89
N PHE A 151 5.56 0.63 7.51
CA PHE A 151 5.55 0.48 8.96
C PHE A 151 6.93 0.71 9.62
N PHE A 152 8.04 0.55 8.90
CA PHE A 152 9.37 0.89 9.41
C PHE A 152 9.60 2.40 9.56
N ALA A 153 8.72 3.22 9.02
CA ALA A 153 8.72 4.67 9.15
C ALA A 153 7.31 5.20 9.52
N GLN A 154 6.52 4.37 10.23
CA GLN A 154 5.11 4.65 10.52
C GLN A 154 4.90 6.03 11.13
N LYS A 155 5.67 6.37 12.16
CA LYS A 155 5.54 7.65 12.87
C LYS A 155 5.81 8.83 11.95
N GLU A 156 6.94 8.81 11.27
CA GLU A 156 7.42 9.89 10.41
C GLU A 156 6.47 10.09 9.20
N LEU A 157 5.99 8.99 8.61
CA LEU A 157 5.07 9.04 7.48
C LEU A 157 3.67 9.48 7.91
N SER A 158 3.14 8.98 9.04
CA SER A 158 1.82 9.38 9.55
C SER A 158 1.81 10.87 9.93
N GLU A 159 2.91 11.39 10.47
CA GLU A 159 3.08 12.82 10.75
C GLU A 159 3.07 13.65 9.45
N TRP A 160 3.84 13.26 8.44
CA TRP A 160 3.88 13.96 7.15
C TRP A 160 2.53 13.92 6.43
N LEU A 161 1.81 12.80 6.52
CA LEU A 161 0.50 12.58 5.89
C LEU A 161 -0.66 13.19 6.69
N ASN A 162 -0.40 13.64 7.91
CA ASN A 162 -1.42 14.09 8.87
C ASN A 162 -2.55 13.06 9.03
N GLY A 163 -2.18 11.83 9.44
CA GLY A 163 -3.13 10.74 9.68
C GLY A 163 -2.46 9.36 9.72
N GLU A 164 -3.15 8.37 10.24
CA GLU A 164 -2.60 7.02 10.41
C GLU A 164 -2.46 6.29 9.07
N LEU A 165 -1.22 6.05 8.68
CA LEU A 165 -0.90 5.37 7.43
C LEU A 165 -1.16 3.85 7.53
N TYR A 166 -1.91 3.31 6.57
CA TYR A 166 -2.22 1.88 6.49
C TYR A 166 -1.49 1.16 5.37
N ALA A 167 -1.27 1.81 4.25
CA ALA A 167 -0.53 1.25 3.12
C ALA A 167 -0.06 2.34 2.16
N ALA A 168 0.86 1.96 1.27
CA ALA A 168 1.20 2.76 0.10
C ALA A 168 1.09 1.89 -1.16
N LEU A 169 0.83 2.54 -2.30
CA LEU A 169 0.73 1.91 -3.59
C LEU A 169 1.62 2.66 -4.58
N ALA A 170 2.71 2.01 -5.03
CA ALA A 170 3.53 2.55 -6.11
C ALA A 170 2.88 2.24 -7.45
N ILE A 171 2.82 3.23 -8.35
CA ILE A 171 2.18 3.15 -9.67
C ILE A 171 3.14 3.68 -10.73
N GLY A 172 3.19 3.00 -11.88
CA GLY A 172 3.96 3.44 -13.06
C GLY A 172 3.97 2.42 -14.18
N TYR A 173 4.55 2.75 -15.32
CA TYR A 173 4.73 1.79 -16.39
C TYR A 173 5.81 0.77 -16.01
N ALA A 174 5.47 -0.53 -16.11
CA ALA A 174 6.38 -1.61 -15.74
C ALA A 174 7.62 -1.64 -16.65
N ALA A 175 8.81 -1.74 -16.04
CA ALA A 175 10.08 -2.02 -16.71
C ALA A 175 10.49 -3.50 -16.54
N GLU A 176 9.60 -4.35 -16.07
CA GLU A 176 9.78 -5.78 -15.88
C GLU A 176 8.49 -6.53 -16.20
N ASN A 177 8.60 -7.83 -16.43
CA ASN A 177 7.45 -8.73 -16.60
C ASN A 177 7.66 -9.97 -15.72
N PRO A 178 7.41 -9.89 -14.41
CA PRO A 178 7.65 -11.00 -13.51
C PRO A 178 6.65 -12.13 -13.72
N CYS A 179 7.14 -13.38 -13.62
CA CYS A 179 6.28 -14.56 -13.62
C CYS A 179 5.32 -14.55 -12.43
N ALA A 180 4.17 -15.21 -12.61
CA ALA A 180 3.24 -15.44 -11.52
C ALA A 180 3.91 -16.30 -10.43
N ARG A 181 3.84 -15.84 -9.18
CA ARG A 181 4.30 -16.65 -8.06
C ARG A 181 3.33 -17.82 -7.82
N PRO A 182 3.83 -18.99 -7.42
CA PRO A 182 2.97 -20.14 -7.10
C PRO A 182 1.98 -19.78 -5.99
N ARG A 183 0.80 -20.34 -6.08
CA ARG A 183 -0.26 -20.24 -5.06
C ARG A 183 -0.36 -21.55 -4.29
N LYS A 184 -0.95 -21.51 -3.10
CA LYS A 184 -1.36 -22.73 -2.40
C LYS A 184 -2.27 -23.56 -3.29
N LYS A 185 -2.20 -24.88 -3.18
CA LYS A 185 -3.15 -25.76 -3.85
C LYS A 185 -4.55 -25.53 -3.29
N THR A 186 -5.57 -25.70 -4.12
CA THR A 186 -6.97 -25.46 -3.75
C THR A 186 -7.38 -26.27 -2.51
N GLU A 187 -6.98 -27.52 -2.42
CA GLU A 187 -7.23 -28.42 -1.29
C GLU A 187 -6.68 -27.92 0.05
N ASN A 188 -5.66 -27.04 0.02
CA ASN A 188 -5.05 -26.45 1.22
C ASN A 188 -5.61 -25.06 1.57
N ALA A 189 -6.51 -24.55 0.76
CA ALA A 189 -7.05 -23.19 0.89
C ALA A 189 -8.57 -23.13 0.96
N ILE A 190 -9.27 -24.22 0.58
CA ILE A 190 -10.73 -24.28 0.52
C ILE A 190 -11.19 -25.53 1.28
N GLU A 191 -12.08 -25.33 2.24
CA GLU A 191 -12.82 -26.38 2.93
C GLU A 191 -14.29 -26.28 2.51
N TRP A 192 -14.86 -27.39 2.06
CA TRP A 192 -16.27 -27.50 1.71
C TRP A 192 -17.02 -28.13 2.88
N ARG A 193 -18.06 -27.49 3.38
CA ARG A 193 -18.97 -28.00 4.41
C ARG A 193 -20.37 -28.03 3.81
N GLU A 194 -20.93 -29.24 3.70
CA GLU A 194 -22.28 -29.52 3.18
C GLU A 194 -23.23 -29.90 4.33
#